data_78fba63ef72e23d7c29eeecea8372102
#
_entry.id   78fba63ef72e23d7c29eeecea8372102
#
_cell.length_a   1.000
_cell.length_b   1.000
_cell.length_c   1.000
_cell.angle_alpha   90.00
_cell.angle_beta   90.00
_cell.angle_gamma   90.00
#
_symmetry.space_group_name_H-M   'P 1'
#
loop_
_entity.id
_entity.type
_entity.pdbx_description
1 polymer ?
#
loop_
_entity_poly.entity_id
_entity_poly.type
_entity_poly.pdbx_seq_one_letter_code
_entity_poly.pdbx_strand_id
1 'polypeptide(L)'
;MKKNIGIIGIGNVGSMMLRKFIELNLFKEENIYAANRSEEKLESLRKKYPSLNICKSNIELAQNCSNILLCVEPLNLPKVLLEIQPYLNKETYLMVSTSMVAHKDIYNFHKGGITIFMPTLISMVNGGVTLTFHNKLVKDDKRIFFESIIGSFSEVKIIGEEDINLAQNMTASFPGFFAEIMLEFVKAASKKSTNLSNDELEHMLLVSLLGASRLLLEKNMSFEETIHRVSTKGGITYEGVKVFEEKLPEVFDAALNASTKRYDEITKLAAESINGLTNGCNQCSKAV
;
A
#
# COMPACT_ATOMS: atom_id res chain seq x y z
N MET A 1 -9.76 -1.73 -27.57
CA MET A 1 -10.61 -1.03 -26.58
C MET A 1 -9.74 -0.02 -25.87
N LYS A 2 -10.12 1.28 -25.84
CA LYS A 2 -9.43 2.28 -25.01
C LYS A 2 -9.61 1.86 -23.55
N LYS A 3 -8.51 1.47 -22.90
CA LYS A 3 -8.54 1.05 -21.49
C LYS A 3 -8.37 2.31 -20.62
N ASN A 4 -9.46 3.06 -20.46
CA ASN A 4 -9.47 4.14 -19.49
C ASN A 4 -9.30 3.57 -18.08
N ILE A 5 -8.48 4.24 -17.28
CA ILE A 5 -8.28 3.93 -15.88
C ILE A 5 -8.59 5.16 -15.04
N GLY A 6 -9.43 4.98 -14.02
CA GLY A 6 -9.80 6.03 -13.08
C GLY A 6 -9.08 5.87 -11.75
N ILE A 7 -8.68 6.98 -11.14
CA ILE A 7 -8.09 7.01 -9.79
C ILE A 7 -8.93 7.96 -8.94
N ILE A 8 -9.63 7.42 -7.96
CA ILE A 8 -10.36 8.18 -6.95
C ILE A 8 -9.49 8.26 -5.69
N GLY A 9 -9.11 9.48 -5.32
CA GLY A 9 -8.22 9.76 -4.20
C GLY A 9 -6.76 9.93 -4.62
N ILE A 10 -6.31 11.19 -4.65
CA ILE A 10 -4.93 11.57 -4.98
C ILE A 10 -4.19 11.88 -3.67
N GLY A 11 -4.12 10.88 -2.80
CA GLY A 11 -3.25 10.84 -1.62
C GLY A 11 -1.88 10.25 -1.95
N ASN A 12 -1.18 9.72 -0.96
CA ASN A 12 0.15 9.12 -1.15
C ASN A 12 0.10 7.96 -2.17
N VAL A 13 -0.82 7.02 -2.00
CA VAL A 13 -0.97 5.87 -2.90
C VAL A 13 -1.44 6.30 -4.30
N GLY A 14 -2.53 7.06 -4.39
CA GLY A 14 -3.09 7.45 -5.70
C GLY A 14 -2.13 8.30 -6.53
N SER A 15 -1.38 9.23 -5.92
CA SER A 15 -0.38 10.03 -6.63
C SER A 15 0.85 9.19 -7.02
N MET A 16 1.25 8.20 -6.23
CA MET A 16 2.30 7.26 -6.60
C MET A 16 1.86 6.42 -7.81
N MET A 17 0.66 5.84 -7.77
CA MET A 17 0.11 5.04 -8.87
C MET A 17 0.02 5.85 -10.17
N LEU A 18 -0.54 7.07 -10.10
CA LEU A 18 -0.61 7.98 -11.24
C LEU A 18 0.78 8.23 -11.85
N ARG A 19 1.75 8.54 -11.00
CA ARG A 19 3.14 8.78 -11.43
C ARG A 19 3.72 7.57 -12.13
N LYS A 20 3.58 6.37 -11.54
CA LYS A 20 4.06 5.12 -12.15
C LYS A 20 3.40 4.82 -13.48
N PHE A 21 2.11 5.09 -13.62
CA PHE A 21 1.39 4.90 -14.88
C PHE A 21 1.98 5.75 -16.01
N ILE A 22 2.39 6.96 -15.70
CA ILE A 22 2.96 7.90 -16.68
C ILE A 22 4.46 7.63 -16.91
N GLU A 23 5.27 7.54 -15.84
CA GLU A 23 6.72 7.35 -15.92
C GLU A 23 7.11 6.05 -16.65
N LEU A 24 6.33 4.99 -16.47
CA LEU A 24 6.59 3.70 -17.12
C LEU A 24 5.79 3.50 -18.43
N ASN A 25 5.12 4.55 -18.90
CA ASN A 25 4.29 4.52 -20.12
C ASN A 25 3.22 3.41 -20.13
N LEU A 26 2.69 3.04 -18.94
CA LEU A 26 1.66 2.01 -18.80
C LEU A 26 0.31 2.48 -19.35
N PHE A 27 0.05 3.79 -19.25
CA PHE A 27 -1.09 4.48 -19.82
C PHE A 27 -0.64 5.83 -20.41
N LYS A 28 -1.28 6.24 -21.49
CA LYS A 28 -1.19 7.63 -21.96
C LYS A 28 -1.99 8.51 -21.01
N GLU A 29 -1.55 9.74 -20.76
CA GLU A 29 -2.24 10.71 -19.91
C GLU A 29 -3.72 10.85 -20.26
N GLU A 30 -4.05 10.92 -21.55
CA GLU A 30 -5.42 11.04 -22.09
C GLU A 30 -6.34 9.85 -21.75
N ASN A 31 -5.79 8.74 -21.27
CA ASN A 31 -6.55 7.55 -20.86
C ASN A 31 -6.65 7.43 -19.33
N ILE A 32 -6.08 8.36 -18.58
CA ILE A 32 -6.12 8.39 -17.11
C ILE A 32 -7.11 9.47 -16.67
N TYR A 33 -8.00 9.07 -15.76
CA TYR A 33 -8.99 9.94 -15.13
C TYR A 33 -8.66 10.05 -13.64
N ALA A 34 -8.73 11.25 -13.09
CA ALA A 34 -8.43 11.50 -11.68
C ALA A 34 -9.54 12.32 -11.02
N ALA A 35 -9.98 11.86 -9.85
CA ALA A 35 -10.90 12.58 -8.98
C ALA A 35 -10.33 12.67 -7.56
N ASN A 36 -10.49 13.83 -6.93
CA ASN A 36 -10.05 14.05 -5.56
C ASN A 36 -10.90 15.15 -4.89
N ARG A 37 -11.04 15.06 -3.57
CA ARG A 37 -11.78 16.06 -2.80
C ARG A 37 -11.07 17.44 -2.75
N SER A 38 -9.73 17.46 -2.74
CA SER A 38 -8.95 18.70 -2.72
C SER A 38 -8.73 19.21 -4.14
N GLU A 39 -9.31 20.35 -4.45
CA GLU A 39 -9.15 21.06 -5.73
C GLU A 39 -7.69 21.48 -5.95
N GLU A 40 -6.99 21.91 -4.92
CA GLU A 40 -5.58 22.29 -4.98
C GLU A 40 -4.69 21.16 -5.56
N LYS A 41 -4.94 19.91 -5.12
CA LYS A 41 -4.22 18.75 -5.67
C LYS A 41 -4.55 18.51 -7.13
N LEU A 42 -5.81 18.68 -7.52
CA LEU A 42 -6.26 18.54 -8.91
C LEU A 42 -5.64 19.61 -9.81
N GLU A 43 -5.58 20.86 -9.36
CA GLU A 43 -4.92 21.95 -10.08
C GLU A 43 -3.40 21.69 -10.25
N SER A 44 -2.74 21.18 -9.23
CA SER A 44 -1.34 20.78 -9.32
C SER A 44 -1.13 19.69 -10.39
N LEU A 45 -2.03 18.70 -10.45
CA LEU A 45 -1.98 17.65 -11.46
C LEU A 45 -2.24 18.20 -12.86
N ARG A 46 -3.21 19.09 -13.03
CA ARG A 46 -3.53 19.74 -14.32
C ARG A 46 -2.33 20.51 -14.90
N LYS A 47 -1.60 21.20 -14.02
CA LYS A 47 -0.37 21.90 -14.42
C LYS A 47 0.76 20.95 -14.84
N LYS A 48 0.89 19.83 -14.12
CA LYS A 48 1.96 18.85 -14.35
C LYS A 48 1.68 17.90 -15.51
N TYR A 49 0.43 17.53 -15.71
CA TYR A 49 -0.05 16.56 -16.70
C TYR A 49 -1.23 17.15 -17.48
N PRO A 50 -0.97 17.99 -18.50
CA PRO A 50 -2.03 18.74 -19.17
C PRO A 50 -3.07 17.90 -19.92
N SER A 51 -2.71 16.67 -20.31
CA SER A 51 -3.60 15.76 -21.04
C SER A 51 -4.38 14.82 -20.10
N LEU A 52 -4.15 14.90 -18.78
CA LEU A 52 -4.85 14.11 -17.78
C LEU A 52 -6.33 14.55 -17.66
N ASN A 53 -7.25 13.59 -17.64
CA ASN A 53 -8.67 13.91 -17.44
C ASN A 53 -8.96 14.15 -15.95
N ILE A 54 -9.12 15.41 -15.57
CA ILE A 54 -9.51 15.79 -14.22
C ILE A 54 -11.03 15.82 -14.13
N CYS A 55 -11.60 14.91 -13.33
CA CYS A 55 -13.04 14.83 -13.11
C CYS A 55 -13.49 15.76 -11.97
N LYS A 56 -14.65 16.38 -12.14
CA LYS A 56 -15.28 17.26 -11.14
C LYS A 56 -15.89 16.49 -9.96
N SER A 57 -16.13 15.18 -10.15
CA SER A 57 -16.71 14.31 -9.12
C SER A 57 -16.29 12.85 -9.33
N ASN A 58 -16.43 12.03 -8.28
CA ASN A 58 -16.26 10.59 -8.37
C ASN A 58 -17.27 9.96 -9.34
N ILE A 59 -18.47 10.53 -9.44
CA ILE A 59 -19.53 10.11 -10.37
C ILE A 59 -19.06 10.25 -11.82
N GLU A 60 -18.55 11.43 -12.19
CA GLU A 60 -18.04 11.66 -13.55
C GLU A 60 -16.94 10.67 -13.93
N LEU A 61 -16.03 10.36 -12.99
CA LEU A 61 -15.00 9.36 -13.20
C LEU A 61 -15.62 7.98 -13.41
N ALA A 62 -16.57 7.57 -12.57
CA ALA A 62 -17.20 6.25 -12.66
C ALA A 62 -17.99 6.05 -13.96
N GLN A 63 -18.54 7.12 -14.53
CA GLN A 63 -19.22 7.09 -15.84
C GLN A 63 -18.26 6.90 -17.01
N ASN A 64 -16.99 7.31 -16.87
CA ASN A 64 -15.99 7.29 -17.95
C ASN A 64 -15.01 6.12 -17.86
N CYS A 65 -14.95 5.40 -16.72
CA CYS A 65 -13.96 4.37 -16.47
C CYS A 65 -14.60 3.05 -16.08
N SER A 66 -14.14 1.96 -16.70
CA SER A 66 -14.50 0.58 -16.29
C SER A 66 -13.42 -0.07 -15.41
N ASN A 67 -12.25 0.53 -15.29
CA ASN A 67 -11.19 0.11 -14.35
C ASN A 67 -10.96 1.28 -13.39
N ILE A 68 -11.26 1.09 -12.12
CA ILE A 68 -11.26 2.17 -11.14
C ILE A 68 -10.40 1.79 -9.93
N LEU A 69 -9.36 2.59 -9.66
CA LEU A 69 -8.58 2.52 -8.43
C LEU A 69 -9.23 3.41 -7.37
N LEU A 70 -9.55 2.83 -6.23
CA LEU A 70 -10.03 3.53 -5.04
C LEU A 70 -8.87 3.65 -4.05
N CYS A 71 -8.27 4.84 -4.01
CA CYS A 71 -7.10 5.18 -3.19
C CYS A 71 -7.48 6.17 -2.09
N VAL A 72 -8.57 5.90 -1.40
CA VAL A 72 -9.10 6.71 -0.30
C VAL A 72 -8.87 6.03 1.04
N GLU A 73 -8.91 6.80 2.12
CA GLU A 73 -8.81 6.26 3.47
C GLU A 73 -9.94 5.25 3.76
N PRO A 74 -9.68 4.20 4.56
CA PRO A 74 -10.66 3.13 4.82
C PRO A 74 -12.02 3.63 5.29
N LEU A 75 -12.06 4.62 6.17
CA LEU A 75 -13.31 5.19 6.70
C LEU A 75 -14.09 6.07 5.71
N ASN A 76 -13.44 6.53 4.64
CA ASN A 76 -14.08 7.29 3.57
C ASN A 76 -14.57 6.38 2.43
N LEU A 77 -14.03 5.16 2.32
CA LEU A 77 -14.35 4.23 1.23
C LEU A 77 -15.86 3.91 1.12
N PRO A 78 -16.60 3.65 2.22
CA PRO A 78 -18.03 3.34 2.14
C PRO A 78 -18.85 4.47 1.50
N LYS A 79 -18.54 5.72 1.81
CA LYS A 79 -19.22 6.90 1.21
C LYS A 79 -18.94 7.02 -0.28
N VAL A 80 -17.68 6.81 -0.69
CA VAL A 80 -17.29 6.82 -2.11
C VAL A 80 -17.98 5.70 -2.87
N LEU A 81 -18.02 4.49 -2.30
CA LEU A 81 -18.71 3.36 -2.92
C LEU A 81 -20.21 3.62 -3.09
N LEU A 82 -20.87 4.17 -2.08
CA LEU A 82 -22.29 4.55 -2.16
C LEU A 82 -22.54 5.61 -3.25
N GLU A 83 -21.66 6.61 -3.36
CA GLU A 83 -21.76 7.68 -4.36
C GLU A 83 -21.66 7.14 -5.79
N ILE A 84 -20.71 6.23 -6.06
CA ILE A 84 -20.49 5.72 -7.42
C ILE A 84 -21.30 4.48 -7.76
N GLN A 85 -21.89 3.79 -6.78
CA GLN A 85 -22.64 2.53 -6.95
C GLN A 85 -23.64 2.56 -8.11
N PRO A 86 -24.48 3.61 -8.33
CA PRO A 86 -25.46 3.63 -9.43
C PRO A 86 -24.83 3.61 -10.83
N TYR A 87 -23.55 3.91 -10.94
CA TYR A 87 -22.80 4.02 -12.20
C TYR A 87 -21.88 2.81 -12.43
N LEU A 88 -21.81 1.88 -11.46
CA LEU A 88 -21.05 0.65 -11.58
C LEU A 88 -21.89 -0.45 -12.26
N ASN A 89 -21.26 -1.27 -13.08
CA ASN A 89 -21.87 -2.44 -13.68
C ASN A 89 -20.98 -3.67 -13.49
N LYS A 90 -21.46 -4.87 -13.83
CA LYS A 90 -20.73 -6.13 -13.61
C LYS A 90 -19.37 -6.21 -14.32
N GLU A 91 -19.16 -5.44 -15.37
CA GLU A 91 -17.88 -5.37 -16.10
C GLU A 91 -16.91 -4.34 -15.48
N THR A 92 -17.38 -3.48 -14.57
CA THR A 92 -16.51 -2.57 -13.81
C THR A 92 -15.58 -3.37 -12.93
N TYR A 93 -14.30 -3.04 -12.98
CA TYR A 93 -13.27 -3.65 -12.16
C TYR A 93 -12.81 -2.65 -11.11
N LEU A 94 -13.07 -2.94 -9.84
CA LEU A 94 -12.62 -2.13 -8.72
C LEU A 94 -11.30 -2.65 -8.17
N MET A 95 -10.33 -1.77 -8.01
CA MET A 95 -9.05 -2.02 -7.38
C MET A 95 -8.94 -1.10 -6.15
N VAL A 96 -8.94 -1.67 -4.96
CA VAL A 96 -9.10 -0.94 -3.70
C VAL A 96 -7.82 -1.00 -2.88
N SER A 97 -7.22 0.15 -2.59
CA SER A 97 -5.93 0.24 -1.89
C SER A 97 -6.07 0.25 -0.37
N THR A 98 -6.88 -0.67 0.18
CA THR A 98 -6.98 -0.88 1.63
C THR A 98 -7.32 -2.33 1.95
N SER A 99 -6.74 -2.84 3.02
CA SER A 99 -7.05 -4.16 3.57
C SER A 99 -8.08 -4.12 4.71
N MET A 100 -8.44 -2.93 5.18
CA MET A 100 -9.31 -2.73 6.34
C MET A 100 -10.80 -2.73 6.00
N VAL A 101 -11.16 -3.02 4.74
CA VAL A 101 -12.53 -3.21 4.27
C VAL A 101 -12.56 -4.53 3.51
N ALA A 102 -13.29 -5.52 4.04
CA ALA A 102 -13.32 -6.85 3.45
C ALA A 102 -14.05 -6.88 2.08
N HIS A 103 -13.70 -7.83 1.22
CA HIS A 103 -14.40 -8.04 -0.06
C HIS A 103 -15.91 -8.16 0.09
N LYS A 104 -16.38 -8.88 1.11
CA LYS A 104 -17.82 -9.06 1.39
C LYS A 104 -18.53 -7.74 1.62
N ASP A 105 -17.84 -6.77 2.22
CA ASP A 105 -18.40 -5.46 2.55
C ASP A 105 -18.46 -4.57 1.30
N ILE A 106 -17.40 -4.57 0.48
CA ILE A 106 -17.38 -3.89 -0.82
C ILE A 106 -18.43 -4.50 -1.77
N TYR A 107 -18.64 -5.82 -1.68
CA TYR A 107 -19.64 -6.54 -2.47
C TYR A 107 -21.08 -6.07 -2.23
N ASN A 108 -21.38 -5.41 -1.11
CA ASN A 108 -22.68 -4.77 -0.90
C ASN A 108 -22.95 -3.64 -1.91
N PHE A 109 -21.92 -2.97 -2.40
CA PHE A 109 -21.99 -1.84 -3.33
C PHE A 109 -21.69 -2.23 -4.78
N HIS A 110 -20.86 -3.27 -5.00
CA HIS A 110 -20.43 -3.68 -6.32
C HIS A 110 -20.44 -5.20 -6.49
N LYS A 111 -21.20 -5.71 -7.46
CA LYS A 111 -21.39 -7.13 -7.75
C LYS A 111 -20.47 -7.67 -8.86
N GLY A 112 -19.32 -7.05 -9.06
CA GLY A 112 -18.33 -7.41 -10.07
C GLY A 112 -16.97 -7.82 -9.51
N GLY A 113 -15.94 -7.74 -10.35
CA GLY A 113 -14.55 -8.03 -9.97
C GLY A 113 -13.99 -6.98 -9.01
N ILE A 114 -13.44 -7.44 -7.89
CA ILE A 114 -12.81 -6.59 -6.87
C ILE A 114 -11.44 -7.17 -6.54
N THR A 115 -10.42 -6.33 -6.63
CA THR A 115 -9.08 -6.59 -6.10
C THR A 115 -8.78 -5.64 -4.97
N ILE A 116 -8.43 -6.16 -3.81
CA ILE A 116 -7.79 -5.41 -2.74
C ILE A 116 -6.29 -5.48 -2.98
N PHE A 117 -5.60 -4.34 -2.89
CA PHE A 117 -4.14 -4.30 -3.04
C PHE A 117 -3.52 -3.32 -2.06
N MET A 118 -2.34 -3.65 -1.58
CA MET A 118 -1.57 -2.86 -0.62
C MET A 118 -0.18 -2.61 -1.19
N PRO A 119 0.03 -1.48 -1.90
CA PRO A 119 1.35 -1.10 -2.36
C PRO A 119 2.19 -0.58 -1.21
N THR A 120 3.49 -0.65 -1.34
CA THR A 120 4.45 -0.09 -0.39
C THR A 120 5.04 1.23 -0.92
N LEU A 121 5.53 2.08 -0.02
CA LEU A 121 6.26 3.30 -0.40
C LEU A 121 7.52 2.98 -1.23
N ILE A 122 8.12 1.81 -1.04
CA ILE A 122 9.30 1.34 -1.79
C ILE A 122 9.02 1.24 -3.30
N SER A 123 7.75 1.10 -3.70
CA SER A 123 7.35 1.11 -5.11
C SER A 123 7.71 2.41 -5.84
N MET A 124 7.97 3.50 -5.12
CA MET A 124 8.47 4.75 -5.72
C MET A 124 9.83 4.57 -6.40
N VAL A 125 10.64 3.64 -5.93
CA VAL A 125 11.97 3.30 -6.48
C VAL A 125 11.98 1.97 -7.23
N ASN A 126 10.84 1.52 -7.73
CA ASN A 126 10.64 0.27 -8.46
C ASN A 126 11.06 -0.96 -7.65
N GLY A 127 10.63 -1.01 -6.40
CA GLY A 127 10.94 -2.11 -5.48
C GLY A 127 9.81 -2.42 -4.52
N GLY A 128 10.12 -3.31 -3.56
CA GLY A 128 9.15 -3.76 -2.56
C GLY A 128 8.12 -4.75 -3.09
N VAL A 129 7.20 -5.13 -2.21
CA VAL A 129 6.17 -6.12 -2.49
C VAL A 129 4.80 -5.47 -2.37
N THR A 130 4.00 -5.56 -3.42
CA THR A 130 2.58 -5.20 -3.39
C THR A 130 1.76 -6.46 -3.13
N LEU A 131 1.04 -6.45 -2.02
CA LEU A 131 0.11 -7.54 -1.69
C LEU A 131 -1.17 -7.37 -2.49
N THR A 132 -1.72 -8.49 -2.98
CA THR A 132 -2.98 -8.50 -3.73
C THR A 132 -3.90 -9.62 -3.26
N PHE A 133 -5.18 -9.31 -3.24
CA PHE A 133 -6.23 -10.26 -2.93
C PHE A 133 -7.41 -10.06 -3.90
N HIS A 134 -7.75 -11.08 -4.69
CA HIS A 134 -8.79 -11.03 -5.70
C HIS A 134 -10.04 -11.77 -5.25
N ASN A 135 -11.23 -11.17 -5.44
CA ASN A 135 -12.45 -11.94 -5.26
C ASN A 135 -12.66 -12.93 -6.43
N LYS A 136 -13.53 -13.91 -6.23
CA LYS A 136 -13.82 -14.98 -7.22
C LYS A 136 -14.43 -14.49 -8.53
N LEU A 137 -14.84 -13.21 -8.60
CA LEU A 137 -15.46 -12.60 -9.78
C LEU A 137 -14.45 -11.85 -10.65
N VAL A 138 -13.20 -11.73 -10.23
CA VAL A 138 -12.14 -11.16 -11.05
C VAL A 138 -11.81 -12.15 -12.17
N LYS A 139 -12.09 -11.74 -13.40
CA LYS A 139 -11.75 -12.51 -14.60
C LYS A 139 -10.23 -12.57 -14.80
N ASP A 140 -9.71 -13.63 -15.38
CA ASP A 140 -8.26 -13.82 -15.57
C ASP A 140 -7.60 -12.68 -16.36
N ASP A 141 -8.27 -12.16 -17.40
CA ASP A 141 -7.76 -11.03 -18.17
C ASP A 141 -7.62 -9.75 -17.32
N LYS A 142 -8.52 -9.52 -16.36
CA LYS A 142 -8.46 -8.41 -15.42
C LYS A 142 -7.38 -8.61 -14.38
N ARG A 143 -7.24 -9.82 -13.86
CA ARG A 143 -6.19 -10.20 -12.92
C ARG A 143 -4.81 -9.99 -13.54
N ILE A 144 -4.57 -10.60 -14.70
CA ILE A 144 -3.29 -10.48 -15.43
C ILE A 144 -3.00 -9.01 -15.77
N PHE A 145 -4.01 -8.26 -16.24
CA PHE A 145 -3.89 -6.83 -16.51
C PHE A 145 -3.39 -6.06 -15.28
N PHE A 146 -4.02 -6.26 -14.12
CA PHE A 146 -3.63 -5.56 -12.89
C PHE A 146 -2.25 -5.99 -12.40
N GLU A 147 -2.00 -7.31 -12.31
CA GLU A 147 -0.73 -7.86 -11.86
C GLU A 147 0.45 -7.43 -12.76
N SER A 148 0.23 -7.34 -14.08
CA SER A 148 1.27 -6.87 -15.01
C SER A 148 1.60 -5.38 -14.81
N ILE A 149 0.60 -4.56 -14.49
CA ILE A 149 0.83 -3.14 -14.16
C ILE A 149 1.66 -3.02 -12.89
N ILE A 150 1.24 -3.68 -11.82
CA ILE A 150 1.95 -3.64 -10.55
C ILE A 150 3.34 -4.27 -10.67
N GLY A 151 3.46 -5.40 -11.36
CA GLY A 151 4.71 -6.10 -11.58
C GLY A 151 5.78 -5.30 -12.34
N SER A 152 5.40 -4.20 -12.99
CA SER A 152 6.37 -3.32 -13.66
C SER A 152 7.18 -2.44 -12.68
N PHE A 153 6.74 -2.30 -11.42
CA PHE A 153 7.42 -1.46 -10.42
C PHE A 153 7.42 -2.04 -9.00
N SER A 154 6.89 -3.25 -8.79
CA SER A 154 6.84 -3.92 -7.49
C SER A 154 6.68 -5.41 -7.70
N GLU A 155 7.21 -6.25 -6.81
CA GLU A 155 6.87 -7.67 -6.79
C GLU A 155 5.40 -7.83 -6.40
N VAL A 156 4.67 -8.69 -7.12
CA VAL A 156 3.26 -8.98 -6.80
C VAL A 156 3.19 -10.24 -5.95
N LYS A 157 2.56 -10.14 -4.78
CA LYS A 157 2.30 -11.29 -3.91
C LYS A 157 0.80 -11.45 -3.69
N ILE A 158 0.25 -12.55 -4.23
CA ILE A 158 -1.14 -12.93 -3.94
C ILE A 158 -1.18 -13.59 -2.57
N ILE A 159 -2.11 -13.16 -1.71
CA ILE A 159 -2.26 -13.66 -0.33
C ILE A 159 -3.72 -14.01 -0.04
N GLY A 160 -3.94 -14.80 1.03
CA GLY A 160 -5.26 -15.02 1.62
C GLY A 160 -5.69 -13.86 2.54
N GLU A 161 -6.99 -13.76 2.80
CA GLU A 161 -7.54 -12.69 3.65
C GLU A 161 -7.06 -12.82 5.11
N GLU A 162 -6.79 -14.04 5.56
CA GLU A 162 -6.32 -14.38 6.90
C GLU A 162 -4.92 -13.83 7.22
N ASP A 163 -4.06 -13.71 6.21
CA ASP A 163 -2.67 -13.29 6.38
C ASP A 163 -2.43 -11.79 6.10
N ILE A 164 -3.47 -11.06 5.68
CA ILE A 164 -3.35 -9.67 5.20
C ILE A 164 -2.65 -8.77 6.21
N ASN A 165 -3.06 -8.81 7.48
CA ASN A 165 -2.52 -7.92 8.51
C ASN A 165 -1.02 -8.18 8.74
N LEU A 166 -0.64 -9.46 8.90
CA LEU A 166 0.76 -9.83 9.08
C LEU A 166 1.60 -9.46 7.86
N ALA A 167 1.16 -9.85 6.66
CA ALA A 167 1.86 -9.56 5.42
C ALA A 167 2.00 -8.03 5.18
N GLN A 168 1.00 -7.23 5.55
CA GLN A 168 1.06 -5.77 5.48
C GLN A 168 2.13 -5.19 6.40
N ASN A 169 2.28 -5.74 7.62
CA ASN A 169 3.35 -5.31 8.52
C ASN A 169 4.74 -5.62 7.95
N MET A 170 4.90 -6.73 7.22
CA MET A 170 6.17 -7.11 6.58
C MET A 170 6.45 -6.34 5.27
N THR A 171 5.48 -5.62 4.70
CA THR A 171 5.64 -4.95 3.40
C THR A 171 5.34 -3.45 3.46
N ALA A 172 4.08 -3.07 3.58
CA ALA A 172 3.64 -1.67 3.51
C ALA A 172 4.00 -0.87 4.77
N SER A 173 3.97 -1.48 5.96
CA SER A 173 4.33 -0.83 7.23
C SER A 173 5.83 -0.87 7.50
N PHE A 174 6.51 -1.91 7.04
CA PHE A 174 7.92 -2.15 7.35
C PHE A 174 8.85 -0.96 7.03
N PRO A 175 8.71 -0.21 5.93
CA PRO A 175 9.54 0.97 5.69
C PRO A 175 9.53 1.99 6.84
N GLY A 176 8.37 2.17 7.49
CA GLY A 176 8.27 3.04 8.68
C GLY A 176 8.96 2.45 9.90
N PHE A 177 8.72 1.16 10.20
CA PHE A 177 9.40 0.46 11.30
C PHE A 177 10.90 0.45 11.12
N PHE A 178 11.36 0.14 9.92
CA PHE A 178 12.77 0.15 9.55
C PHE A 178 13.41 1.53 9.75
N ALA A 179 12.75 2.60 9.27
CA ALA A 179 13.27 3.96 9.42
C ALA A 179 13.43 4.34 10.89
N GLU A 180 12.46 3.98 11.76
CA GLU A 180 12.55 4.26 13.21
C GLU A 180 13.68 3.48 13.86
N ILE A 181 13.82 2.18 13.56
CA ILE A 181 14.92 1.35 14.09
C ILE A 181 16.28 1.95 13.70
N MET A 182 16.45 2.36 12.44
CA MET A 182 17.69 2.94 11.94
C MET A 182 17.96 4.32 12.54
N LEU A 183 16.93 5.13 12.72
CA LEU A 183 17.03 6.44 13.35
C LEU A 183 17.55 6.32 14.80
N GLU A 184 16.99 5.39 15.58
CA GLU A 184 17.43 5.16 16.96
C GLU A 184 18.86 4.57 17.01
N PHE A 185 19.23 3.74 16.04
CA PHE A 185 20.60 3.23 15.94
C PHE A 185 21.61 4.35 15.65
N VAL A 186 21.29 5.27 14.72
CA VAL A 186 22.12 6.45 14.43
C VAL A 186 22.22 7.38 15.63
N LYS A 187 21.10 7.66 16.33
CA LYS A 187 21.11 8.48 17.57
C LYS A 187 22.02 7.88 18.65
N ALA A 188 22.01 6.55 18.79
CA ALA A 188 22.89 5.86 19.74
C ALA A 188 24.36 5.93 19.32
N ALA A 189 24.67 5.80 18.05
CA ALA A 189 26.02 5.93 17.51
C ALA A 189 26.56 7.35 17.63
N SER A 190 25.73 8.35 17.32
CA SER A 190 26.07 9.77 17.40
C SER A 190 26.54 10.20 18.81
N LYS A 191 25.90 9.66 19.86
CA LYS A 191 26.33 9.92 21.26
C LYS A 191 27.73 9.40 21.58
N LYS A 192 28.29 8.52 20.76
CA LYS A 192 29.62 7.89 20.94
C LYS A 192 30.65 8.42 19.94
N SER A 193 30.18 9.14 18.91
CA SER A 193 31.05 9.71 17.88
C SER A 193 31.76 10.96 18.41
N THR A 194 33.02 11.15 18.00
CA THR A 194 33.80 12.36 18.28
C THR A 194 33.95 13.24 17.05
N ASN A 195 33.96 12.66 15.85
CA ASN A 195 34.29 13.37 14.62
C ASN A 195 33.31 13.11 13.45
N LEU A 196 32.45 12.07 13.55
CA LEU A 196 31.50 11.78 12.50
C LEU A 196 30.20 12.55 12.71
N SER A 197 29.72 13.22 11.68
CA SER A 197 28.42 13.88 11.65
C SER A 197 27.28 12.83 11.56
N ASN A 198 26.06 13.25 11.88
CA ASN A 198 24.88 12.39 11.72
C ASN A 198 24.69 11.95 10.27
N ASP A 199 24.90 12.86 9.30
CA ASP A 199 24.74 12.55 7.87
C ASP A 199 25.75 11.47 7.42
N GLU A 200 26.98 11.50 7.92
CA GLU A 200 27.98 10.46 7.61
C GLU A 200 27.59 9.12 8.25
N LEU A 201 27.10 9.12 9.50
CA LEU A 201 26.60 7.89 10.16
C LEU A 201 25.41 7.29 9.42
N GLU A 202 24.43 8.11 9.04
CA GLU A 202 23.26 7.69 8.26
C GLU A 202 23.68 7.13 6.90
N HIS A 203 24.56 7.81 6.19
CA HIS A 203 25.03 7.37 4.87
C HIS A 203 25.74 6.01 4.96
N MET A 204 26.69 5.85 5.90
CA MET A 204 27.38 4.58 6.11
C MET A 204 26.41 3.43 6.44
N LEU A 205 25.41 3.70 7.30
CA LEU A 205 24.40 2.71 7.67
C LEU A 205 23.55 2.32 6.46
N LEU A 206 23.04 3.29 5.69
CA LEU A 206 22.21 3.04 4.51
C LEU A 206 22.94 2.24 3.43
N VAL A 207 24.21 2.55 3.16
CA VAL A 207 25.05 1.80 2.21
C VAL A 207 25.26 0.36 2.70
N SER A 208 25.53 0.19 3.99
CA SER A 208 25.70 -1.14 4.61
C SER A 208 24.42 -1.97 4.54
N LEU A 209 23.26 -1.36 4.81
CA LEU A 209 21.96 -2.02 4.71
C LEU A 209 21.61 -2.43 3.29
N LEU A 210 21.87 -1.58 2.31
CA LEU A 210 21.68 -1.92 0.90
C LEU A 210 22.55 -3.13 0.53
N GLY A 211 23.83 -3.12 0.95
CA GLY A 211 24.75 -4.22 0.71
C GLY A 211 24.31 -5.51 1.41
N ALA A 212 23.88 -5.44 2.68
CA ALA A 212 23.39 -6.58 3.43
C ALA A 212 22.12 -7.18 2.81
N SER A 213 21.15 -6.33 2.41
CA SER A 213 19.93 -6.80 1.74
C SER A 213 20.24 -7.51 0.42
N ARG A 214 21.16 -6.95 -0.39
CA ARG A 214 21.62 -7.60 -1.63
C ARG A 214 22.33 -8.92 -1.37
N LEU A 215 23.16 -8.99 -0.34
CA LEU A 215 23.85 -10.23 0.04
C LEU A 215 22.85 -11.34 0.38
N LEU A 216 21.81 -11.03 1.17
CA LEU A 216 20.77 -11.99 1.55
C LEU A 216 19.97 -12.45 0.31
N LEU A 217 19.50 -11.51 -0.53
CA LEU A 217 18.66 -11.81 -1.67
C LEU A 217 19.43 -12.44 -2.84
N GLU A 218 20.57 -11.86 -3.24
CA GLU A 218 21.31 -12.26 -4.44
C GLU A 218 22.18 -13.53 -4.20
N LYS A 219 22.62 -13.74 -2.97
CA LYS A 219 23.41 -14.92 -2.61
C LYS A 219 22.61 -15.98 -1.87
N ASN A 220 21.31 -15.72 -1.66
CA ASN A 220 20.40 -16.64 -0.95
C ASN A 220 20.94 -17.06 0.42
N MET A 221 21.60 -16.13 1.12
CA MET A 221 22.09 -16.36 2.48
C MET A 221 20.96 -16.21 3.48
N SER A 222 20.92 -17.06 4.51
CA SER A 222 19.99 -16.85 5.62
C SER A 222 20.48 -15.74 6.58
N PHE A 223 19.57 -15.23 7.40
CA PHE A 223 19.92 -14.29 8.47
C PHE A 223 20.92 -14.91 9.44
N GLU A 224 20.70 -16.17 9.84
CA GLU A 224 21.55 -16.92 10.76
C GLU A 224 22.97 -17.11 10.19
N GLU A 225 23.07 -17.49 8.90
CA GLU A 225 24.37 -17.62 8.23
C GLU A 225 25.10 -16.28 8.19
N THR A 226 24.40 -15.18 7.92
CA THR A 226 25.01 -13.85 7.92
C THR A 226 25.51 -13.46 9.30
N ILE A 227 24.71 -13.67 10.35
CA ILE A 227 25.10 -13.41 11.74
C ILE A 227 26.36 -14.24 12.05
N HIS A 228 26.36 -15.55 11.78
CA HIS A 228 27.51 -16.43 12.06
C HIS A 228 28.78 -15.98 11.36
N ARG A 229 28.70 -15.50 10.12
CA ARG A 229 29.89 -15.07 9.35
C ARG A 229 30.51 -13.77 9.88
N VAL A 230 29.70 -12.84 10.39
CA VAL A 230 30.21 -11.53 10.86
C VAL A 230 30.38 -11.44 12.38
N SER A 231 29.81 -12.39 13.13
CA SER A 231 29.77 -12.42 14.59
C SER A 231 30.61 -13.57 15.13
N THR A 232 31.96 -13.42 15.09
CA THR A 232 32.85 -14.39 15.65
C THR A 232 32.89 -14.30 17.18
N LYS A 233 32.90 -15.44 17.86
CA LYS A 233 32.89 -15.53 19.34
C LYS A 233 34.00 -14.65 19.95
N GLY A 234 33.61 -13.76 20.87
CA GLY A 234 34.53 -12.81 21.51
C GLY A 234 34.84 -11.56 20.67
N GLY A 235 34.29 -11.43 19.47
CA GLY A 235 34.38 -10.22 18.63
C GLY A 235 33.40 -9.14 19.02
N ILE A 236 33.64 -7.93 18.55
CA ILE A 236 32.76 -6.75 18.85
C ILE A 236 31.33 -6.95 18.37
N THR A 237 31.12 -7.51 17.16
CA THR A 237 29.81 -7.82 16.60
C THR A 237 29.06 -8.84 17.45
N TYR A 238 29.76 -9.85 17.97
CA TYR A 238 29.16 -10.88 18.81
C TYR A 238 28.55 -10.31 20.09
N GLU A 239 29.24 -9.39 20.76
CA GLU A 239 28.71 -8.75 21.98
C GLU A 239 27.49 -7.86 21.67
N GLY A 240 27.48 -7.18 20.52
CA GLY A 240 26.31 -6.42 20.08
C GLY A 240 25.10 -7.30 19.73
N VAL A 241 25.33 -8.42 19.03
CA VAL A 241 24.29 -9.39 18.66
C VAL A 241 23.58 -9.96 19.88
N LYS A 242 24.31 -10.32 20.95
CA LYS A 242 23.70 -10.78 22.21
C LYS A 242 22.68 -9.78 22.79
N VAL A 243 22.98 -8.49 22.73
CA VAL A 243 22.06 -7.47 23.22
C VAL A 243 20.79 -7.43 22.37
N PHE A 244 20.92 -7.59 21.06
CA PHE A 244 19.76 -7.67 20.16
C PHE A 244 18.93 -8.93 20.39
N GLU A 245 19.57 -10.08 20.57
CA GLU A 245 18.90 -11.36 20.91
C GLU A 245 18.09 -11.26 22.20
N GLU A 246 18.57 -10.52 23.18
CA GLU A 246 17.88 -10.31 24.48
C GLU A 246 16.71 -9.32 24.36
N LYS A 247 16.88 -8.22 23.63
CA LYS A 247 15.96 -7.06 23.69
C LYS A 247 14.96 -7.00 22.55
N LEU A 248 15.34 -7.40 21.32
CA LEU A 248 14.47 -7.21 20.14
C LEU A 248 13.21 -8.05 20.13
N PRO A 249 13.17 -9.30 20.63
CA PRO A 249 11.92 -10.09 20.61
C PRO A 249 10.75 -9.36 21.27
N GLU A 250 10.94 -8.81 22.45
CA GLU A 250 9.90 -8.07 23.18
C GLU A 250 9.47 -6.80 22.42
N VAL A 251 10.43 -6.07 21.85
CA VAL A 251 10.15 -4.83 21.08
C VAL A 251 9.34 -5.15 19.84
N PHE A 252 9.70 -6.19 19.09
CA PHE A 252 8.96 -6.54 17.86
C PHE A 252 7.58 -7.11 18.16
N ASP A 253 7.42 -7.93 19.19
CA ASP A 253 6.12 -8.42 19.64
C ASP A 253 5.21 -7.24 20.04
N ALA A 254 5.72 -6.30 20.80
CA ALA A 254 4.96 -5.11 21.20
C ALA A 254 4.54 -4.26 19.98
N ALA A 255 5.45 -4.04 19.03
CA ALA A 255 5.16 -3.26 17.81
C ALA A 255 4.11 -3.93 16.92
N LEU A 256 4.23 -5.25 16.68
CA LEU A 256 3.27 -6.03 15.89
C LEU A 256 1.90 -6.08 16.58
N ASN A 257 1.85 -6.27 17.89
CA ASN A 257 0.61 -6.27 18.67
C ASN A 257 -0.10 -4.92 18.61
N ALA A 258 0.64 -3.81 18.73
CA ALA A 258 0.09 -2.47 18.63
C ALA A 258 -0.48 -2.18 17.22
N SER A 259 0.23 -2.60 16.17
CA SER A 259 -0.22 -2.50 14.78
C SER A 259 -1.48 -3.32 14.54
N THR A 260 -1.50 -4.59 14.98
CA THR A 260 -2.65 -5.48 14.85
C THR A 260 -3.88 -4.92 15.56
N LYS A 261 -3.73 -4.46 16.81
CA LYS A 261 -4.82 -3.82 17.54
C LYS A 261 -5.42 -2.64 16.76
N ARG A 262 -4.56 -1.78 16.20
CA ARG A 262 -5.03 -0.63 15.44
C ARG A 262 -5.71 -1.03 14.13
N TYR A 263 -5.20 -2.06 13.45
CA TYR A 263 -5.83 -2.65 12.28
C TYR A 263 -7.26 -3.12 12.58
N ASP A 264 -7.45 -3.87 13.67
CA ASP A 264 -8.75 -4.40 14.09
C ASP A 264 -9.75 -3.29 14.44
N GLU A 265 -9.29 -2.24 15.14
CA GLU A 265 -10.10 -1.06 15.45
C GLU A 265 -10.62 -0.37 14.18
N ILE A 266 -9.76 -0.12 13.19
CA ILE A 266 -10.16 0.55 11.94
C ILE A 266 -11.08 -0.35 11.13
N THR A 267 -10.79 -1.64 11.04
CA THR A 267 -11.63 -2.63 10.34
C THR A 267 -13.04 -2.67 10.94
N LYS A 268 -13.14 -2.67 12.26
CA LYS A 268 -14.43 -2.61 12.97
C LYS A 268 -15.20 -1.33 12.65
N LEU A 269 -14.56 -0.17 12.74
CA LEU A 269 -15.18 1.13 12.43
C LEU A 269 -15.65 1.20 10.96
N ALA A 270 -14.87 0.66 10.02
CA ALA A 270 -15.24 0.61 8.62
C ALA A 270 -16.47 -0.27 8.40
N ALA A 271 -16.52 -1.46 9.02
CA ALA A 271 -17.66 -2.36 8.96
C ALA A 271 -18.93 -1.73 9.56
N GLU A 272 -18.84 -1.05 10.71
CA GLU A 272 -19.94 -0.31 11.32
C GLU A 272 -20.48 0.79 10.40
N SER A 273 -19.58 1.56 9.74
CA SER A 273 -19.94 2.58 8.78
C SER A 273 -20.71 1.99 7.58
N ILE A 274 -20.27 0.85 7.05
CA ILE A 274 -20.94 0.15 5.95
C ILE A 274 -22.34 -0.31 6.35
N ASN A 275 -22.46 -0.96 7.50
CA ASN A 275 -23.74 -1.45 8.02
C ASN A 275 -24.74 -0.30 8.23
N GLY A 276 -24.29 0.85 8.72
CA GLY A 276 -25.11 2.04 8.87
C GLY A 276 -25.67 2.56 7.54
N LEU A 277 -24.85 2.59 6.49
CA LEU A 277 -25.23 3.06 5.15
C LEU A 277 -26.16 2.06 4.44
N THR A 278 -25.92 0.77 4.53
CA THR A 278 -26.72 -0.27 3.87
C THR A 278 -28.10 -0.43 4.51
N ASN A 279 -28.20 -0.31 5.84
CA ASN A 279 -29.48 -0.37 6.55
C ASN A 279 -30.37 0.86 6.29
N GLY A 280 -29.78 2.04 6.13
CA GLY A 280 -30.49 3.27 5.75
C GLY A 280 -31.11 3.19 4.35
N CYS A 281 -30.41 2.62 3.37
CA CYS A 281 -30.93 2.40 2.01
C CYS A 281 -32.09 1.40 1.98
N ASN A 282 -32.07 0.34 2.78
CA ASN A 282 -33.15 -0.66 2.83
C ASN A 282 -34.43 -0.15 3.50
N GLN A 283 -34.37 0.88 4.32
CA GLN A 283 -35.55 1.53 4.91
C GLN A 283 -36.21 2.49 3.93
N CYS A 284 -35.46 3.21 3.10
CA CYS A 284 -36.02 4.09 2.06
C CYS A 284 -36.69 3.32 0.91
N SER A 285 -36.19 2.11 0.57
CA SER A 285 -36.79 1.29 -0.49
C SER A 285 -38.06 0.51 -0.06
N LYS A 286 -38.43 0.52 1.23
CA LYS A 286 -39.68 -0.06 1.75
C LYS A 286 -40.76 0.98 2.00
N ALA A 287 -40.47 2.25 1.78
CA ALA A 287 -41.37 3.38 2.00
C ALA A 287 -41.92 4.00 0.70
N VAL A 288 -41.74 3.31 -0.44
CA VAL A 288 -42.32 3.72 -1.76
C VAL A 288 -43.30 2.65 -2.24
#